data_48c0252c055aaa838d61967eef2c46b7
#
_entry.id   48c0252c055aaa838d61967eef2c46b7
#
_cell.length_a   1.000
_cell.length_b   1.000
_cell.length_c   1.000
_cell.angle_alpha   90.00
_cell.angle_beta   90.00
_cell.angle_gamma   90.00
#
_symmetry.space_group_name_H-M   'P 1'
#
loop_
_entity.id
_entity.type
_entity.pdbx_description
1 polymer ?
#
loop_
_entity_poly.entity_id
_entity_poly.type
_entity_poly.pdbx_seq_one_letter_code
_entity_poly.pdbx_strand_id
1 'polypeptide(L)'
;MMLRQRGLEVYNSEASECMLDSADAIDVFTFYTNFYNNYGFPITYSLVNRFRTGETPIAVDSITMYNNLEISAPEIKGLWDFTVVPGFENSNGTDNTTLLSGTATMLLKNTSQPQAAWEFIKWWSSAEIQTAYGKEIESRLGSSGRYTSANKNALKDSCWSRAELATILKQLESTSAIEQVPGGYYLARNLDNAFRNAVYYNKKPMDVMFDYVYKINGELTEKRKELGITGSVR
;
A
#
# COMPACT_ATOMS: atom_id res chain seq x y z
N MET A 1 3.11 -4.70 3.84
CA MET A 1 4.47 -4.23 4.02
C MET A 1 5.31 -5.29 4.77
N MET A 2 5.20 -5.45 6.07
CA MET A 2 6.05 -6.33 6.93
C MET A 2 6.19 -7.77 6.43
N LEU A 3 5.11 -8.38 5.91
CA LEU A 3 5.18 -9.72 5.29
C LEU A 3 6.17 -9.76 4.12
N ARG A 4 6.07 -8.79 3.20
CA ARG A 4 6.97 -8.70 2.05
C ARG A 4 8.43 -8.50 2.45
N GLN A 5 8.69 -7.68 3.45
CA GLN A 5 10.02 -7.45 4.02
C GLN A 5 10.64 -8.70 4.67
N ARG A 6 9.81 -9.67 5.02
CA ARG A 6 10.21 -11.00 5.49
C ARG A 6 10.23 -12.05 4.37
N GLY A 7 10.07 -11.63 3.11
CA GLY A 7 10.06 -12.52 1.96
C GLY A 7 8.81 -13.40 1.84
N LEU A 8 7.72 -13.04 2.55
CA LEU A 8 6.50 -13.84 2.57
C LEU A 8 5.51 -13.36 1.50
N GLU A 9 4.93 -14.31 0.80
CA GLU A 9 3.87 -14.11 -0.17
C GLU A 9 2.49 -14.26 0.50
N VAL A 10 1.50 -13.54 -0.03
CA VAL A 10 0.12 -13.64 0.47
C VAL A 10 -0.55 -14.92 -0.03
N TYR A 11 -0.25 -15.28 -1.27
CA TYR A 11 -0.80 -16.45 -1.94
C TYR A 11 0.31 -17.43 -2.35
N ASN A 12 -0.05 -18.68 -2.56
CA ASN A 12 0.84 -19.66 -3.16
C ASN A 12 1.13 -19.31 -4.64
N SER A 13 2.08 -20.03 -5.26
CA SER A 13 2.51 -19.81 -6.66
C SER A 13 1.38 -19.96 -7.70
N GLU A 14 0.33 -20.69 -7.36
CA GLU A 14 -0.84 -20.90 -8.22
C GLU A 14 -1.94 -19.86 -7.99
N ALA A 15 -1.72 -18.93 -7.07
CA ALA A 15 -2.70 -17.92 -6.65
C ALA A 15 -4.06 -18.53 -6.26
N SER A 16 -4.02 -19.73 -5.68
CA SER A 16 -5.19 -20.52 -5.31
C SER A 16 -5.45 -20.57 -3.82
N GLU A 17 -4.43 -20.31 -3.00
CA GLU A 17 -4.48 -20.46 -1.55
C GLU A 17 -3.74 -19.31 -0.85
N CYS A 18 -4.35 -18.78 0.22
CA CYS A 18 -3.76 -17.79 1.09
C CYS A 18 -2.80 -18.48 2.08
N MET A 19 -1.57 -17.98 2.19
CA MET A 19 -0.48 -18.56 2.98
C MET A 19 -0.24 -17.86 4.31
N LEU A 20 -1.18 -17.03 4.76
CA LEU A 20 -1.01 -16.20 5.95
C LEU A 20 -1.20 -16.94 7.29
N ASP A 21 -1.46 -18.24 7.27
CA ASP A 21 -1.49 -19.14 8.41
C ASP A 21 -0.15 -19.88 8.63
N SER A 22 0.86 -19.60 7.81
CA SER A 22 2.21 -20.11 8.05
C SER A 22 2.80 -19.54 9.35
N ALA A 23 3.71 -20.29 10.00
CA ALA A 23 4.34 -19.85 11.25
C ALA A 23 4.98 -18.46 11.13
N ASP A 24 5.73 -18.23 10.05
CA ASP A 24 6.40 -16.93 9.79
C ASP A 24 5.39 -15.79 9.57
N ALA A 25 4.27 -16.05 8.91
CA ALA A 25 3.22 -15.03 8.70
C ALA A 25 2.49 -14.71 10.03
N ILE A 26 2.25 -15.72 10.87
CA ILE A 26 1.68 -15.55 12.21
C ILE A 26 2.64 -14.76 13.11
N ASP A 27 3.95 -14.99 13.02
CA ASP A 27 4.95 -14.22 13.76
C ASP A 27 4.94 -12.72 13.34
N VAL A 28 4.86 -12.44 12.05
CA VAL A 28 4.72 -11.06 11.54
C VAL A 28 3.42 -10.42 12.02
N PHE A 29 2.30 -11.15 11.98
CA PHE A 29 1.03 -10.64 12.47
C PHE A 29 1.06 -10.39 14.00
N THR A 30 1.68 -11.29 14.76
CA THR A 30 1.89 -11.14 16.19
C THR A 30 2.76 -9.91 16.50
N PHE A 31 3.87 -9.74 15.76
CA PHE A 31 4.72 -8.56 15.88
C PHE A 31 3.93 -7.27 15.64
N TYR A 32 3.09 -7.24 14.60
CA TYR A 32 2.25 -6.07 14.28
C TYR A 32 1.21 -5.78 15.37
N THR A 33 0.52 -6.79 15.87
CA THR A 33 -0.51 -6.59 16.91
C THR A 33 0.09 -6.19 18.25
N ASN A 34 1.36 -6.54 18.52
CA ASN A 34 2.08 -6.13 19.73
C ASN A 34 2.28 -4.61 19.84
N PHE A 35 2.32 -3.86 18.73
CA PHE A 35 2.34 -2.40 18.81
C PHE A 35 1.14 -1.87 19.59
N TYR A 36 -0.01 -2.50 19.46
CA TYR A 36 -1.25 -2.12 20.13
C TYR A 36 -1.38 -2.77 21.51
N ASN A 37 -1.19 -4.08 21.60
CA ASN A 37 -1.45 -4.85 22.82
C ASN A 37 -0.36 -4.65 23.88
N ASN A 38 0.91 -4.55 23.49
CA ASN A 38 2.04 -4.48 24.40
C ASN A 38 2.61 -3.09 24.55
N TYR A 39 2.65 -2.30 23.46
CA TYR A 39 3.23 -0.96 23.48
C TYR A 39 2.18 0.15 23.57
N GLY A 40 0.89 -0.20 23.58
CA GLY A 40 -0.19 0.76 23.81
C GLY A 40 -0.39 1.79 22.70
N PHE A 41 -0.05 1.46 21.46
CA PHE A 41 -0.31 2.37 20.33
C PHE A 41 -1.82 2.61 20.21
N PRO A 42 -2.27 3.85 20.01
CA PRO A 42 -3.68 4.14 19.86
C PRO A 42 -4.22 3.55 18.54
N ILE A 43 -5.35 2.85 18.62
CA ILE A 43 -5.97 2.23 17.44
C ILE A 43 -6.61 3.29 16.54
N THR A 44 -7.14 4.36 17.15
CA THR A 44 -7.81 5.45 16.43
C THR A 44 -7.24 6.78 16.88
N TYR A 45 -6.72 7.56 15.94
CA TYR A 45 -6.18 8.88 16.22
C TYR A 45 -6.07 9.70 14.92
N SER A 46 -5.96 11.03 15.08
CA SER A 46 -5.63 11.92 13.96
C SER A 46 -4.11 12.04 13.84
N LEU A 47 -3.52 11.35 12.86
CA LEU A 47 -2.08 11.37 12.63
C LEU A 47 -1.58 12.81 12.38
N VAL A 48 -2.23 13.55 11.49
CA VAL A 48 -1.85 14.94 11.18
C VAL A 48 -1.83 15.80 12.44
N ASN A 49 -2.86 15.73 13.29
CA ASN A 49 -2.92 16.54 14.51
C ASN A 49 -1.81 16.17 15.50
N ARG A 50 -1.57 14.89 15.71
CA ARG A 50 -0.53 14.44 16.65
C ARG A 50 0.89 14.68 16.12
N PHE A 51 1.07 14.59 14.81
CA PHE A 51 2.35 14.89 14.17
C PHE A 51 2.68 16.38 14.30
N ARG A 52 1.73 17.26 13.99
CA ARG A 52 1.93 18.72 14.08
C ARG A 52 2.15 19.23 15.52
N THR A 53 1.59 18.53 16.53
CA THR A 53 1.82 18.87 17.96
C THR A 53 3.08 18.23 18.55
N GLY A 54 3.78 17.38 17.78
CA GLY A 54 4.96 16.66 18.24
C GLY A 54 4.66 15.44 19.12
N GLU A 55 3.41 15.09 19.34
CA GLU A 55 3.03 13.87 20.08
C GLU A 55 3.46 12.59 19.36
N THR A 56 3.47 12.61 18.03
CA THR A 56 3.91 11.49 17.18
C THR A 56 5.02 12.00 16.25
N PRO A 57 6.28 12.00 16.70
CA PRO A 57 7.39 12.58 15.93
C PRO A 57 7.82 11.73 14.73
N ILE A 58 7.39 10.47 14.67
CA ILE A 58 7.68 9.54 13.56
C ILE A 58 6.38 8.91 13.13
N ALA A 59 6.14 8.86 11.82
CA ALA A 59 4.96 8.24 11.22
C ALA A 59 5.33 7.43 9.97
N VAL A 60 4.59 6.36 9.70
CA VAL A 60 4.66 5.61 8.45
C VAL A 60 3.32 5.74 7.75
N ASP A 61 3.32 6.39 6.59
CA ASP A 61 2.09 6.64 5.82
C ASP A 61 2.41 6.66 4.32
N SER A 62 1.39 6.86 3.50
CA SER A 62 1.54 7.05 2.06
C SER A 62 2.17 8.41 1.74
N ILE A 63 2.74 8.55 0.54
CA ILE A 63 3.33 9.83 0.08
C ILE A 63 2.31 10.98 0.06
N THR A 64 1.02 10.69 -0.01
CA THR A 64 -0.04 11.71 0.07
C THR A 64 -0.09 12.42 1.42
N MET A 65 0.53 11.86 2.47
CA MET A 65 0.69 12.53 3.75
C MET A 65 1.47 13.84 3.61
N TYR A 66 2.42 13.93 2.66
CA TYR A 66 3.10 15.17 2.32
C TYR A 66 2.10 16.29 2.02
N ASN A 67 1.17 16.05 1.08
CA ASN A 67 0.15 17.04 0.71
C ASN A 67 -0.78 17.37 1.89
N ASN A 68 -1.15 16.38 2.69
CA ASN A 68 -1.99 16.57 3.87
C ASN A 68 -1.32 17.48 4.90
N LEU A 69 -0.02 17.31 5.15
CA LEU A 69 0.74 18.17 6.07
C LEU A 69 0.90 19.58 5.52
N GLU A 70 1.20 19.75 4.22
CA GLU A 70 1.28 21.07 3.58
C GLU A 70 -0.02 21.88 3.69
N ILE A 71 -1.18 21.21 3.68
CA ILE A 71 -2.50 21.85 3.80
C ILE A 71 -2.90 22.07 5.26
N SER A 72 -2.77 21.03 6.08
CA SER A 72 -3.41 20.97 7.40
C SER A 72 -2.49 21.33 8.56
N ALA A 73 -1.19 21.45 8.31
CA ALA A 73 -0.17 21.74 9.31
C ALA A 73 0.90 22.73 8.79
N PRO A 74 0.51 23.89 8.23
CA PRO A 74 1.45 24.84 7.65
C PRO A 74 2.45 25.41 8.68
N GLU A 75 2.10 25.38 9.97
CA GLU A 75 2.95 25.86 11.08
C GLU A 75 4.21 25.04 11.30
N ILE A 76 4.21 23.76 10.84
CA ILE A 76 5.41 22.90 10.94
C ILE A 76 6.13 22.77 9.61
N LYS A 77 5.80 23.57 8.61
CA LYS A 77 6.46 23.55 7.30
C LYS A 77 7.96 23.76 7.44
N GLY A 78 8.75 22.86 6.85
CA GLY A 78 10.22 22.86 6.92
C GLY A 78 10.78 22.32 8.23
N LEU A 79 9.96 21.85 9.17
CA LEU A 79 10.39 21.21 10.42
C LEU A 79 10.33 19.68 10.36
N TRP A 80 9.93 19.10 9.24
CA TRP A 80 9.83 17.67 9.01
C TRP A 80 10.39 17.30 7.63
N ASP A 81 10.73 16.04 7.46
CA ASP A 81 11.21 15.45 6.22
C ASP A 81 10.73 14.01 6.15
N PHE A 82 10.96 13.33 5.03
CA PHE A 82 10.59 11.94 4.85
C PHE A 82 11.74 11.11 4.28
N THR A 83 11.73 9.84 4.61
CA THR A 83 12.71 8.87 4.14
C THR A 83 11.99 7.59 3.68
N VAL A 84 12.74 6.61 3.18
CA VAL A 84 12.20 5.28 2.88
C VAL A 84 11.62 4.63 4.14
N VAL A 85 10.63 3.76 3.99
CA VAL A 85 10.02 3.05 5.13
C VAL A 85 11.07 2.24 5.88
N PRO A 86 10.92 2.05 7.20
CA PRO A 86 11.76 1.13 7.96
C PRO A 86 11.60 -0.30 7.43
N GLY A 87 12.66 -1.10 7.53
CA GLY A 87 12.70 -2.46 7.03
C GLY A 87 13.16 -3.47 8.05
N PHE A 88 13.09 -4.74 7.69
CA PHE A 88 13.70 -5.82 8.44
C PHE A 88 15.11 -6.11 7.92
N GLU A 89 16.03 -6.39 8.83
CA GLU A 89 17.37 -6.84 8.49
C GLU A 89 17.33 -8.29 8.00
N ASN A 90 18.05 -8.57 6.91
CA ASN A 90 18.27 -9.91 6.38
C ASN A 90 19.73 -10.06 5.93
N SER A 91 20.11 -11.22 5.37
CA SER A 91 21.48 -11.50 4.92
C SER A 91 22.01 -10.54 3.83
N ASN A 92 21.11 -9.83 3.14
CA ASN A 92 21.43 -8.92 2.04
C ASN A 92 21.34 -7.43 2.46
N GLY A 93 21.08 -7.16 3.74
CA GLY A 93 20.90 -5.82 4.30
C GLY A 93 19.46 -5.56 4.74
N THR A 94 19.09 -4.28 4.84
CA THR A 94 17.74 -3.87 5.26
C THR A 94 16.75 -3.94 4.09
N ASP A 95 15.71 -4.75 4.23
CA ASP A 95 14.61 -4.83 3.26
C ASP A 95 13.54 -3.77 3.59
N ASN A 96 13.49 -2.71 2.80
CA ASN A 96 12.53 -1.61 2.90
C ASN A 96 11.32 -1.77 1.98
N THR A 97 11.01 -2.99 1.54
CA THR A 97 9.89 -3.24 0.62
C THR A 97 8.57 -2.75 1.20
N THR A 98 7.84 -1.98 0.40
CA THR A 98 6.49 -1.53 0.74
C THR A 98 5.48 -1.93 -0.34
N LEU A 99 4.20 -1.78 -0.02
CA LEU A 99 3.14 -2.05 -0.99
C LEU A 99 3.01 -0.88 -1.96
N LEU A 100 2.99 -1.20 -3.25
CA LEU A 100 2.65 -0.23 -4.28
C LEU A 100 1.14 0.02 -4.25
N SER A 101 0.76 1.28 -4.10
CA SER A 101 -0.62 1.74 -4.26
C SER A 101 -0.68 2.72 -5.42
N GLY A 102 -1.69 2.58 -6.28
CA GLY A 102 -1.86 3.45 -7.43
C GLY A 102 -3.24 3.34 -8.05
N THR A 103 -3.53 4.26 -8.95
CA THR A 103 -4.75 4.24 -9.76
C THR A 103 -4.45 3.74 -11.16
N ALA A 104 -5.38 3.02 -11.75
CA ALA A 104 -5.29 2.54 -13.13
C ALA A 104 -6.41 3.13 -13.98
N THR A 105 -6.08 3.53 -15.21
CA THR A 105 -7.08 3.90 -16.21
C THR A 105 -7.44 2.68 -17.02
N MET A 106 -8.72 2.37 -17.13
CA MET A 106 -9.22 1.16 -17.79
C MET A 106 -10.16 1.51 -18.93
N LEU A 107 -10.09 0.69 -20.00
CA LEU A 107 -11.02 0.72 -21.10
C LEU A 107 -12.15 -0.30 -20.84
N LEU A 108 -13.40 0.15 -20.81
CA LEU A 108 -14.55 -0.73 -20.64
C LEU A 108 -14.84 -1.48 -21.93
N LYS A 109 -15.12 -2.79 -21.82
CA LYS A 109 -15.41 -3.67 -22.96
C LYS A 109 -16.60 -3.17 -23.83
N ASN A 110 -17.59 -2.54 -23.21
CA ASN A 110 -18.82 -2.11 -23.85
C ASN A 110 -18.76 -0.67 -24.41
N THR A 111 -17.58 -0.05 -24.49
CA THR A 111 -17.46 1.28 -25.09
C THR A 111 -17.82 1.22 -26.58
N SER A 112 -18.57 2.25 -27.05
CA SER A 112 -18.85 2.43 -28.47
C SER A 112 -17.69 3.05 -29.24
N GLN A 113 -16.65 3.56 -28.53
CA GLN A 113 -15.51 4.28 -29.11
C GLN A 113 -14.17 3.72 -28.59
N PRO A 114 -13.85 2.43 -28.80
CA PRO A 114 -12.67 1.81 -28.20
C PRO A 114 -11.37 2.45 -28.67
N GLN A 115 -11.27 2.81 -29.96
CA GLN A 115 -10.06 3.42 -30.51
C GLN A 115 -9.80 4.81 -29.92
N ALA A 116 -10.82 5.66 -29.85
CA ALA A 116 -10.70 6.99 -29.28
C ALA A 116 -10.36 6.94 -27.78
N ALA A 117 -10.97 6.03 -27.05
CA ALA A 117 -10.66 5.82 -25.64
C ALA A 117 -9.21 5.35 -25.43
N TRP A 118 -8.71 4.47 -26.30
CA TRP A 118 -7.33 4.01 -26.25
C TRP A 118 -6.33 5.13 -26.55
N GLU A 119 -6.61 5.99 -27.56
CA GLU A 119 -5.80 7.15 -27.86
C GLU A 119 -5.74 8.14 -26.68
N PHE A 120 -6.90 8.35 -26.00
CA PHE A 120 -6.94 9.16 -24.77
C PHE A 120 -6.06 8.56 -23.66
N ILE A 121 -6.13 7.24 -23.41
CA ILE A 121 -5.31 6.60 -22.39
C ILE A 121 -3.83 6.76 -22.69
N LYS A 122 -3.40 6.56 -23.94
CA LYS A 122 -2.02 6.77 -24.36
C LYS A 122 -1.57 8.22 -24.15
N TRP A 123 -2.38 9.17 -24.57
CA TRP A 123 -2.12 10.58 -24.39
C TRP A 123 -2.00 10.94 -22.90
N TRP A 124 -2.99 10.57 -22.10
CA TRP A 124 -3.00 10.82 -20.65
C TRP A 124 -1.81 10.21 -19.93
N SER A 125 -1.39 9.01 -20.29
CA SER A 125 -0.29 8.29 -19.65
C SER A 125 1.11 8.72 -20.14
N SER A 126 1.19 9.60 -21.13
CA SER A 126 2.46 10.08 -21.68
C SER A 126 3.24 10.90 -20.65
N ALA A 127 4.58 10.86 -20.73
CA ALA A 127 5.45 11.61 -19.82
C ALA A 127 5.20 13.13 -19.95
N GLU A 128 5.02 13.61 -21.16
CA GLU A 128 4.75 15.02 -21.46
C GLU A 128 3.50 15.52 -20.73
N ILE A 129 2.39 14.82 -20.89
CA ILE A 129 1.10 15.24 -20.32
C ILE A 129 1.11 15.08 -18.79
N GLN A 130 1.67 14.00 -18.26
CA GLN A 130 1.78 13.81 -16.81
C GLN A 130 2.69 14.86 -16.15
N THR A 131 3.77 15.28 -16.83
CA THR A 131 4.63 16.37 -16.36
C THR A 131 3.90 17.70 -16.40
N ALA A 132 3.23 18.02 -17.53
CA ALA A 132 2.48 19.26 -17.68
C ALA A 132 1.35 19.36 -16.63
N TYR A 133 0.60 18.27 -16.43
CA TYR A 133 -0.45 18.18 -15.44
C TYR A 133 0.06 18.42 -14.02
N GLY A 134 1.16 17.75 -13.62
CA GLY A 134 1.74 17.93 -12.30
C GLY A 134 2.22 19.36 -12.05
N LYS A 135 2.89 19.98 -13.03
CA LYS A 135 3.35 21.38 -12.96
C LYS A 135 2.19 22.37 -12.89
N GLU A 136 1.13 22.14 -13.66
CA GLU A 136 -0.04 23.02 -13.67
C GLU A 136 -0.79 22.98 -12.32
N ILE A 137 -0.97 21.78 -11.72
CA ILE A 137 -1.60 21.67 -10.41
C ILE A 137 -0.75 22.39 -9.35
N GLU A 138 0.56 22.14 -9.32
CA GLU A 138 1.43 22.79 -8.33
C GLU A 138 1.51 24.31 -8.53
N SER A 139 1.47 24.80 -9.78
CA SER A 139 1.43 26.25 -10.05
C SER A 139 0.20 26.93 -9.47
N ARG A 140 -0.93 26.21 -9.36
CA ARG A 140 -2.20 26.73 -8.82
C ARG A 140 -2.35 26.52 -7.31
N LEU A 141 -1.90 25.40 -6.80
CA LEU A 141 -2.12 24.97 -5.41
C LEU A 141 -0.86 25.03 -4.54
N GLY A 142 0.28 25.39 -5.14
CA GLY A 142 1.58 25.33 -4.45
C GLY A 142 2.00 23.88 -4.12
N SER A 143 2.88 23.73 -3.14
CA SER A 143 3.42 22.43 -2.72
C SER A 143 2.33 21.43 -2.24
N SER A 144 1.19 21.93 -1.80
CA SER A 144 0.04 21.07 -1.44
C SER A 144 -0.56 20.34 -2.64
N GLY A 145 -0.35 20.82 -3.86
CA GLY A 145 -0.77 20.18 -5.10
C GLY A 145 0.28 19.27 -5.73
N ARG A 146 1.37 18.95 -5.05
CA ARG A 146 2.41 18.09 -5.60
C ARG A 146 1.86 16.74 -6.04
N TYR A 147 2.18 16.40 -7.29
CA TYR A 147 1.66 15.22 -7.95
C TYR A 147 2.76 14.15 -8.10
N THR A 148 2.48 12.95 -7.63
CA THR A 148 3.38 11.80 -7.77
C THR A 148 2.89 10.92 -8.92
N SER A 149 3.43 11.14 -10.11
CA SER A 149 3.08 10.36 -11.30
C SER A 149 3.62 8.95 -11.24
N ALA A 150 2.83 7.97 -11.70
CA ALA A 150 3.29 6.60 -11.94
C ALA A 150 4.23 6.50 -13.17
N ASN A 151 4.23 7.51 -14.06
CA ASN A 151 5.17 7.59 -15.15
C ASN A 151 6.54 8.06 -14.63
N LYS A 152 7.53 7.16 -14.60
CA LYS A 152 8.87 7.42 -14.04
C LYS A 152 9.60 8.60 -14.71
N ASN A 153 9.35 8.84 -15.98
CA ASN A 153 9.98 9.98 -16.69
C ASN A 153 9.30 11.29 -16.26
N ALA A 154 7.97 11.32 -16.19
CA ALA A 154 7.25 12.48 -15.68
C ALA A 154 7.60 12.78 -14.21
N LEU A 155 7.80 11.75 -13.40
CA LEU A 155 8.20 11.91 -12.00
C LEU A 155 9.57 12.59 -11.88
N LYS A 156 10.53 12.28 -12.76
CA LYS A 156 11.87 12.92 -12.77
C LYS A 156 11.82 14.41 -13.10
N ASP A 157 10.82 14.83 -13.89
CA ASP A 157 10.63 16.21 -14.32
C ASP A 157 9.59 16.96 -13.46
N SER A 158 9.19 16.38 -12.34
CA SER A 158 8.23 16.95 -11.39
C SER A 158 8.88 18.01 -10.49
N CYS A 159 8.06 18.67 -9.70
CA CYS A 159 8.49 19.77 -8.83
C CYS A 159 9.06 19.31 -7.46
N TRP A 160 9.39 18.04 -7.30
CA TRP A 160 10.10 17.54 -6.11
C TRP A 160 11.52 18.10 -6.06
N SER A 161 12.01 18.46 -4.89
CA SER A 161 13.43 18.77 -4.73
C SER A 161 14.29 17.55 -5.10
N ARG A 162 15.55 17.77 -5.37
CA ARG A 162 16.48 16.68 -5.73
C ARG A 162 16.58 15.60 -4.63
N ALA A 163 16.55 16.01 -3.37
CA ALA A 163 16.61 15.11 -2.22
C ALA A 163 15.32 14.30 -2.07
N GLU A 164 14.17 14.96 -2.09
CA GLU A 164 12.86 14.32 -2.03
C GLU A 164 12.66 13.33 -3.18
N LEU A 165 12.99 13.74 -4.41
CA LEU A 165 12.91 12.87 -5.58
C LEU A 165 13.80 11.63 -5.45
N ALA A 166 15.03 11.79 -4.95
CA ALA A 166 15.93 10.65 -4.73
C ALA A 166 15.34 9.65 -3.72
N THR A 167 14.72 10.15 -2.64
CA THR A 167 14.04 9.30 -1.65
C THR A 167 12.83 8.57 -2.26
N ILE A 168 12.00 9.27 -3.03
CA ILE A 168 10.84 8.68 -3.71
C ILE A 168 11.28 7.60 -4.70
N LEU A 169 12.27 7.88 -5.54
CA LEU A 169 12.78 6.92 -6.52
C LEU A 169 13.39 5.70 -5.84
N LYS A 170 14.15 5.89 -4.76
CA LYS A 170 14.71 4.80 -3.96
C LYS A 170 13.61 3.91 -3.38
N GLN A 171 12.54 4.50 -2.84
CA GLN A 171 11.41 3.71 -2.32
C GLN A 171 10.69 2.95 -3.44
N LEU A 172 10.53 3.54 -4.63
CA LEU A 172 9.89 2.88 -5.77
C LEU A 172 10.66 1.66 -6.30
N GLU A 173 11.98 1.59 -6.07
CA GLU A 173 12.79 0.41 -6.41
C GLU A 173 12.46 -0.78 -5.49
N SER A 174 11.97 -0.51 -4.28
CA SER A 174 11.60 -1.50 -3.27
C SER A 174 10.09 -1.50 -3.05
N THR A 175 9.32 -1.72 -4.11
CA THR A 175 7.87 -1.85 -4.04
C THR A 175 7.38 -3.20 -4.55
N SER A 176 6.30 -3.68 -3.95
CA SER A 176 5.64 -4.93 -4.31
C SER A 176 4.14 -4.72 -4.38
N ALA A 177 3.45 -5.45 -5.23
CA ALA A 177 2.00 -5.48 -5.28
C ALA A 177 1.47 -6.78 -4.67
N ILE A 178 0.25 -6.75 -4.16
CA ILE A 178 -0.50 -7.97 -3.83
C ILE A 178 -1.20 -8.40 -5.11
N GLU A 179 -1.05 -9.66 -5.48
CA GLU A 179 -1.69 -10.23 -6.66
C GLU A 179 -3.21 -10.11 -6.57
N GLN A 180 -3.83 -9.74 -7.69
CA GLN A 180 -5.27 -9.70 -7.82
C GLN A 180 -5.75 -11.06 -8.28
N VAL A 181 -6.39 -11.80 -7.39
CA VAL A 181 -6.85 -13.17 -7.62
C VAL A 181 -8.38 -13.25 -7.50
N PRO A 182 -9.03 -14.20 -8.15
CA PRO A 182 -10.46 -14.45 -7.95
C PRO A 182 -10.78 -14.69 -6.47
N GLY A 183 -11.69 -13.89 -5.90
CA GLY A 183 -11.97 -13.93 -4.45
C GLY A 183 -11.03 -13.10 -3.58
N GLY A 184 -9.95 -12.53 -4.13
CA GLY A 184 -8.94 -11.76 -3.40
C GLY A 184 -9.48 -10.50 -2.73
N TYR A 185 -10.61 -9.96 -3.16
CA TYR A 185 -11.30 -8.86 -2.49
C TYR A 185 -11.68 -9.18 -1.04
N TYR A 186 -11.76 -10.47 -0.69
CA TYR A 186 -12.09 -10.94 0.65
C TYR A 186 -10.91 -10.84 1.64
N LEU A 187 -9.68 -10.73 1.12
CA LEU A 187 -8.45 -10.66 1.90
C LEU A 187 -8.44 -9.47 2.86
N ALA A 188 -8.57 -8.25 2.34
CA ALA A 188 -8.44 -7.03 3.14
C ALA A 188 -9.46 -6.99 4.29
N ARG A 189 -10.72 -7.36 4.00
CA ARG A 189 -11.79 -7.41 5.00
C ARG A 189 -11.50 -8.43 6.11
N ASN A 190 -10.99 -9.61 5.74
CA ASN A 190 -10.70 -10.65 6.73
C ASN A 190 -9.45 -10.34 7.55
N LEU A 191 -8.44 -9.70 6.97
CA LEU A 191 -7.29 -9.22 7.73
C LEU A 191 -7.66 -8.10 8.71
N ASP A 192 -8.55 -7.17 8.33
CA ASP A 192 -9.08 -6.17 9.27
C ASP A 192 -9.84 -6.83 10.42
N ASN A 193 -10.68 -7.82 10.13
CA ASN A 193 -11.37 -8.59 11.15
C ASN A 193 -10.41 -9.39 12.03
N ALA A 194 -9.36 -9.97 11.48
CA ALA A 194 -8.31 -10.66 12.22
C ALA A 194 -7.63 -9.68 13.20
N PHE A 195 -7.22 -8.53 12.71
CA PHE A 195 -6.65 -7.47 13.54
C PHE A 195 -7.58 -7.06 14.67
N ARG A 196 -8.85 -6.78 14.37
CA ARG A 196 -9.84 -6.42 15.40
C ARG A 196 -10.00 -7.51 16.45
N ASN A 197 -10.03 -8.78 16.05
CA ASN A 197 -10.12 -9.88 17.00
C ASN A 197 -8.89 -9.99 17.90
N ALA A 198 -7.70 -9.82 17.35
CA ALA A 198 -6.47 -9.87 18.13
C ALA A 198 -6.30 -8.66 19.06
N VAL A 199 -6.67 -7.45 18.61
CA VAL A 199 -6.39 -6.22 19.35
C VAL A 199 -7.54 -5.80 20.27
N TYR A 200 -8.80 -5.79 19.79
CA TYR A 200 -9.93 -5.37 20.63
C TYR A 200 -10.45 -6.48 21.57
N TYR A 201 -10.36 -7.74 21.12
CA TYR A 201 -10.89 -8.87 21.89
C TYR A 201 -9.79 -9.72 22.51
N ASN A 202 -8.52 -9.31 22.37
CA ASN A 202 -7.35 -9.97 22.94
C ASN A 202 -7.28 -11.49 22.64
N LYS A 203 -7.75 -11.88 21.44
CA LYS A 203 -7.65 -13.27 20.98
C LYS A 203 -6.22 -13.58 20.55
N LYS A 204 -5.81 -14.84 20.68
CA LYS A 204 -4.48 -15.28 20.27
C LYS A 204 -4.28 -15.07 18.75
N PRO A 205 -3.22 -14.38 18.31
CA PRO A 205 -2.95 -14.12 16.89
C PRO A 205 -2.98 -15.38 16.02
N MET A 206 -2.44 -16.48 16.50
CA MET A 206 -2.42 -17.76 15.80
C MET A 206 -3.83 -18.29 15.51
N ASP A 207 -4.69 -18.36 16.53
CA ASP A 207 -6.05 -18.87 16.38
C ASP A 207 -6.87 -17.98 15.40
N VAL A 208 -6.66 -16.67 15.52
CA VAL A 208 -7.30 -15.68 14.65
C VAL A 208 -6.86 -15.84 13.20
N MET A 209 -5.56 -16.02 12.95
CA MET A 209 -5.06 -16.18 11.58
C MET A 209 -5.57 -17.46 10.94
N PHE A 210 -5.57 -18.59 11.64
CA PHE A 210 -6.16 -19.83 11.14
C PHE A 210 -7.64 -19.66 10.76
N ASP A 211 -8.44 -19.04 11.65
CA ASP A 211 -9.88 -18.83 11.39
C ASP A 211 -10.13 -17.98 10.15
N TYR A 212 -9.37 -16.91 9.96
CA TYR A 212 -9.61 -15.98 8.85
C TYR A 212 -8.97 -16.43 7.55
N VAL A 213 -7.82 -17.10 7.57
CA VAL A 213 -7.24 -17.74 6.38
C VAL A 213 -8.15 -18.84 5.84
N TYR A 214 -8.73 -19.66 6.72
CA TYR A 214 -9.73 -20.64 6.33
C TYR A 214 -10.92 -20.00 5.56
N LYS A 215 -11.44 -18.87 6.03
CA LYS A 215 -12.52 -18.13 5.35
C LYS A 215 -12.08 -17.56 4.01
N ILE A 216 -10.85 -17.01 3.95
CA ILE A 216 -10.29 -16.49 2.70
C ILE A 216 -10.18 -17.63 1.68
N ASN A 217 -9.61 -18.76 2.06
CA ASN A 217 -9.45 -19.93 1.18
C ASN A 217 -10.78 -20.51 0.69
N GLY A 218 -11.82 -20.47 1.54
CA GLY A 218 -13.18 -20.82 1.11
C GLY A 218 -13.68 -19.94 -0.02
N GLU A 219 -13.52 -18.61 0.10
CA GLU A 219 -13.95 -17.67 -0.94
C GLU A 219 -13.12 -17.79 -2.23
N LEU A 220 -11.79 -17.97 -2.11
CA LEU A 220 -10.93 -18.23 -3.27
C LEU A 220 -11.39 -19.46 -4.04
N THR A 221 -11.71 -20.54 -3.33
CA THR A 221 -12.19 -21.80 -3.91
C THR A 221 -13.50 -21.61 -4.65
N GLU A 222 -14.48 -20.96 -4.02
CA GLU A 222 -15.81 -20.74 -4.64
C GLU A 222 -15.71 -19.84 -5.88
N LYS A 223 -14.92 -18.76 -5.82
CA LYS A 223 -14.75 -17.86 -6.98
C LYS A 223 -14.00 -18.51 -8.15
N ARG A 224 -13.00 -19.32 -7.87
CA ARG A 224 -12.30 -20.09 -8.90
C ARG A 224 -13.25 -21.07 -9.58
N LYS A 225 -14.12 -21.74 -8.81
CA LYS A 225 -15.15 -22.65 -9.33
C LYS A 225 -16.18 -21.91 -10.20
N GLU A 226 -16.68 -20.76 -9.73
CA GLU A 226 -17.62 -19.92 -10.51
C GLU A 226 -17.02 -19.49 -11.87
N LEU A 227 -15.73 -19.24 -11.93
CA LEU A 227 -15.02 -18.83 -13.14
C LEU A 227 -14.51 -20.01 -13.99
N GLY A 228 -14.78 -21.25 -13.58
CA GLY A 228 -14.32 -22.44 -14.30
C GLY A 228 -12.79 -22.63 -14.27
N ILE A 229 -12.10 -22.03 -13.30
CA ILE A 229 -10.66 -22.17 -13.14
C ILE A 229 -10.39 -23.47 -12.37
N THR A 230 -10.12 -24.53 -13.12
CA THR A 230 -9.80 -25.85 -12.57
C THR A 230 -8.30 -25.91 -12.21
N GLY A 231 -7.99 -25.94 -10.94
CA GLY A 231 -6.71 -26.27 -10.34
C GLY A 231 -7.01 -26.85 -8.96
N SER A 232 -6.40 -27.97 -8.61
CA SER A 232 -6.65 -28.61 -7.31
C SER A 232 -6.24 -27.70 -6.17
N VAL A 233 -7.20 -27.27 -5.36
CA VAL A 233 -6.94 -26.85 -3.99
C VAL A 233 -6.61 -28.14 -3.22
N ARG A 234 -5.43 -28.23 -2.64
CA ARG A 234 -5.04 -29.29 -1.71
C ARG A 234 -5.68 -29.08 -0.35
#